data_177cc78ea2b069535fa09703c416f67d
#
_entry.id   177cc78ea2b069535fa09703c416f67d
#
_cell.length_a   1.000
_cell.length_b   1.000
_cell.length_c   1.000
_cell.angle_alpha   90.00
_cell.angle_beta   90.00
_cell.angle_gamma   90.00
#
_symmetry.space_group_name_H-M   'P 1'
#
loop_
_entity.id
_entity.type
_entity.pdbx_description
1 polymer ?
#
loop_
_entity_poly.entity_id
_entity_poly.type
_entity_poly.pdbx_seq_one_letter_code
_entity_poly.pdbx_strand_id
1 'polypeptide(L)'
;MVAAINTYILYSPLEKDRTARVEAMRQLFKQFTISESIYPTNTHIPFLKAIIEKSKERTNKALMATEVACLLGHRRILRQIVKAATNNEEHFLVLESDSKILDFSLLETYFEPISKQFDIFFWGAWEGNAKIKRSKAQVLDGNYTIGEPLLQTIYCAYGYSINKPTAQYLLKQSAKISTPFDIFKQFI
;
A
#
# COMPACT_ATOMS: atom_id res chain seq x y z
N MET A 1 17.25 -0.60 -17.15
CA MET A 1 17.83 -1.17 -15.92
C MET A 1 16.71 -1.74 -15.08
N VAL A 2 16.96 -2.76 -14.28
CA VAL A 2 15.95 -3.37 -13.39
C VAL A 2 16.30 -2.92 -11.98
N ALA A 3 15.40 -2.19 -11.31
CA ALA A 3 15.66 -1.64 -9.98
C ALA A 3 15.79 -2.73 -8.93
N ALA A 4 16.73 -2.56 -7.99
CA ALA A 4 16.94 -3.47 -6.85
C ALA A 4 15.96 -3.17 -5.69
N ILE A 5 14.72 -2.81 -6.01
CA ILE A 5 13.67 -2.51 -5.05
C ILE A 5 12.87 -3.79 -4.77
N ASN A 6 12.80 -4.18 -3.50
CA ASN A 6 11.97 -5.29 -3.05
C ASN A 6 10.50 -4.90 -3.19
N THR A 7 9.79 -5.50 -4.14
CA THR A 7 8.44 -5.10 -4.50
C THR A 7 7.43 -6.21 -4.24
N TYR A 8 6.35 -5.88 -3.56
CA TYR A 8 5.15 -6.70 -3.42
C TYR A 8 4.01 -6.10 -4.23
N ILE A 9 3.23 -6.94 -4.89
CA ILE A 9 2.00 -6.52 -5.55
C ILE A 9 0.83 -7.33 -5.06
N LEU A 10 -0.26 -6.64 -4.74
CA LEU A 10 -1.54 -7.27 -4.45
C LEU A 10 -2.27 -7.51 -5.77
N TYR A 11 -2.36 -8.77 -6.20
CA TYR A 11 -2.94 -9.16 -7.47
C TYR A 11 -3.62 -10.52 -7.42
N SER A 12 -4.70 -10.68 -8.17
CA SER A 12 -5.34 -11.99 -8.39
C SER A 12 -5.39 -12.33 -9.88
N PRO A 13 -5.14 -13.59 -10.26
CA PRO A 13 -5.35 -14.07 -11.63
C PRO A 13 -6.80 -13.93 -12.14
N LEU A 14 -7.76 -13.68 -11.26
CA LEU A 14 -9.14 -13.38 -11.62
C LEU A 14 -9.32 -12.00 -12.24
N GLU A 15 -8.34 -11.08 -12.02
CA GLU A 15 -8.28 -9.73 -12.61
C GLU A 15 -7.62 -9.78 -13.98
N LYS A 16 -8.26 -10.48 -14.93
CA LYS A 16 -7.69 -10.73 -16.28
C LYS A 16 -7.32 -9.46 -17.03
N ASP A 17 -8.08 -8.39 -16.84
CA ASP A 17 -7.85 -7.06 -17.41
C ASP A 17 -6.58 -6.38 -16.89
N ARG A 18 -6.08 -6.81 -15.74
CA ARG A 18 -4.87 -6.27 -15.09
C ARG A 18 -3.60 -7.07 -15.36
N THR A 19 -3.73 -8.29 -15.91
CA THR A 19 -2.59 -9.21 -16.12
C THR A 19 -1.45 -8.57 -16.90
N ALA A 20 -1.75 -7.95 -18.05
CA ALA A 20 -0.72 -7.31 -18.88
C ALA A 20 0.02 -6.18 -18.14
N ARG A 21 -0.69 -5.41 -17.30
CA ARG A 21 -0.11 -4.35 -16.48
C ARG A 21 0.82 -4.91 -15.40
N VAL A 22 0.37 -5.96 -14.71
CA VAL A 22 1.17 -6.62 -13.67
C VAL A 22 2.46 -7.21 -14.26
N GLU A 23 2.38 -7.85 -15.43
CA GLU A 23 3.57 -8.37 -16.12
C GLU A 23 4.49 -7.24 -16.59
N ALA A 24 3.97 -6.12 -17.06
CA ALA A 24 4.79 -4.95 -17.40
C ALA A 24 5.50 -4.39 -16.15
N MET A 25 4.82 -4.29 -15.00
CA MET A 25 5.45 -3.88 -13.74
C MET A 25 6.52 -4.88 -13.31
N ARG A 26 6.29 -6.18 -13.46
CA ARG A 26 7.25 -7.23 -13.10
C ARG A 26 8.60 -7.08 -13.81
N GLN A 27 8.61 -6.59 -15.06
CA GLN A 27 9.83 -6.36 -15.82
C GLN A 27 10.70 -5.21 -15.29
N LEU A 28 10.13 -4.33 -14.46
CA LEU A 28 10.82 -3.18 -13.91
C LEU A 28 11.63 -3.51 -12.66
N PHE A 29 11.28 -4.58 -11.93
CA PHE A 29 11.87 -4.88 -10.63
C PHE A 29 12.61 -6.21 -10.60
N LYS A 30 13.79 -6.21 -10.00
CA LYS A 30 14.62 -7.43 -9.84
C LYS A 30 13.98 -8.43 -8.86
N GLN A 31 13.32 -7.90 -7.82
CA GLN A 31 12.61 -8.70 -6.82
C GLN A 31 11.15 -8.28 -6.81
N PHE A 32 10.29 -9.13 -7.36
CA PHE A 32 8.87 -8.86 -7.51
C PHE A 32 8.07 -10.06 -7.00
N THR A 33 7.33 -9.85 -5.91
CA THR A 33 6.53 -10.89 -5.25
C THR A 33 5.05 -10.61 -5.43
N ILE A 34 4.32 -11.55 -6.02
CA ILE A 34 2.86 -11.49 -6.08
C ILE A 34 2.30 -11.99 -4.75
N SER A 35 1.52 -11.14 -4.08
CA SER A 35 0.67 -11.52 -2.96
C SER A 35 -0.76 -11.63 -3.46
N GLU A 36 -1.31 -12.83 -3.43
CA GLU A 36 -2.64 -13.10 -4.01
C GLU A 36 -3.73 -12.32 -3.30
N SER A 37 -4.51 -11.56 -4.07
CA SER A 37 -5.69 -10.84 -3.60
C SER A 37 -6.78 -11.80 -3.15
N ILE A 38 -7.56 -11.38 -2.15
CA ILE A 38 -8.72 -12.11 -1.65
C ILE A 38 -9.95 -11.62 -2.40
N TYR A 39 -10.66 -12.55 -3.05
CA TYR A 39 -11.93 -12.26 -3.72
C TYR A 39 -13.08 -12.80 -2.88
N PRO A 40 -13.93 -11.93 -2.30
CA PRO A 40 -15.01 -12.37 -1.41
C PRO A 40 -16.05 -13.28 -2.05
N THR A 41 -16.19 -13.19 -3.38
CA THR A 41 -17.09 -14.07 -4.16
C THR A 41 -16.55 -15.49 -4.33
N ASN A 42 -15.22 -15.66 -4.29
CA ASN A 42 -14.55 -16.92 -4.59
C ASN A 42 -13.76 -17.48 -3.40
N THR A 43 -13.58 -16.65 -2.37
CA THR A 43 -12.79 -17.01 -1.19
C THR A 43 -13.66 -16.87 0.05
N HIS A 44 -13.80 -17.95 0.81
CA HIS A 44 -14.44 -17.87 2.12
C HIS A 44 -13.58 -17.03 3.08
N ILE A 45 -14.14 -15.92 3.55
CA ILE A 45 -13.54 -15.10 4.60
C ILE A 45 -14.21 -15.49 5.92
N PRO A 46 -13.47 -16.16 6.83
CA PRO A 46 -14.02 -16.52 8.13
C PRO A 46 -14.55 -15.29 8.88
N PHE A 47 -15.70 -15.44 9.50
CA PHE A 47 -16.33 -14.37 10.30
C PHE A 47 -16.64 -13.07 9.55
N LEU A 48 -16.73 -13.08 8.21
CA LEU A 48 -16.97 -11.88 7.41
C LEU A 48 -18.17 -11.07 7.90
N LYS A 49 -19.31 -11.73 8.15
CA LYS A 49 -20.52 -11.08 8.69
C LYS A 49 -20.23 -10.38 10.02
N ALA A 50 -19.59 -11.07 10.96
CA ALA A 50 -19.26 -10.51 12.27
C ALA A 50 -18.25 -9.34 12.16
N ILE A 51 -17.32 -9.39 11.21
CA ILE A 51 -16.40 -8.28 10.92
C ILE A 51 -17.18 -7.06 10.44
N ILE A 52 -18.10 -7.24 9.50
CA ILE A 52 -18.92 -6.16 8.93
C ILE A 52 -19.82 -5.54 10.01
N GLU A 53 -20.50 -6.36 10.81
CA GLU A 53 -21.34 -5.90 11.91
C GLU A 53 -20.55 -5.10 12.94
N LYS A 54 -19.39 -5.62 13.38
CA LYS A 54 -18.50 -4.89 14.30
C LYS A 54 -17.92 -3.61 13.72
N SER A 55 -17.68 -3.54 12.40
CA SER A 55 -17.26 -2.30 11.77
C SER A 55 -18.34 -1.24 11.87
N LYS A 56 -19.60 -1.62 11.60
CA LYS A 56 -20.77 -0.74 11.73
C LYS A 56 -20.94 -0.23 13.16
N GLU A 57 -20.80 -1.10 14.16
CA GLU A 57 -20.88 -0.72 15.56
C GLU A 57 -19.81 0.33 15.97
N ARG A 58 -18.60 0.22 15.42
CA ARG A 58 -17.46 1.08 15.77
C ARG A 58 -17.43 2.41 15.03
N THR A 59 -17.91 2.43 13.79
CA THR A 59 -17.73 3.58 12.89
C THR A 59 -19.03 4.15 12.34
N ASN A 60 -20.18 3.58 12.70
CA ASN A 60 -21.51 3.83 12.10
C ASN A 60 -21.57 3.54 10.59
N LYS A 61 -20.55 2.88 10.02
CA LYS A 61 -20.48 2.51 8.62
C LYS A 61 -20.04 1.05 8.50
N ALA A 62 -20.88 0.24 7.86
CA ALA A 62 -20.52 -1.14 7.54
C ALA A 62 -19.47 -1.17 6.44
N LEU A 63 -18.42 -1.96 6.62
CA LEU A 63 -17.47 -2.26 5.55
C LEU A 63 -18.13 -3.12 4.47
N MET A 64 -17.75 -2.89 3.22
CA MET A 64 -18.05 -3.82 2.14
C MET A 64 -17.15 -5.06 2.24
N ALA A 65 -17.62 -6.20 1.72
CA ALA A 65 -16.81 -7.41 1.68
C ALA A 65 -15.48 -7.23 0.94
N THR A 66 -15.47 -6.40 -0.11
CA THR A 66 -14.27 -6.03 -0.89
C THR A 66 -13.29 -5.19 -0.07
N GLU A 67 -13.77 -4.27 0.76
CA GLU A 67 -12.93 -3.47 1.65
C GLU A 67 -12.26 -4.35 2.73
N VAL A 68 -12.99 -5.33 3.28
CA VAL A 68 -12.43 -6.33 4.19
C VAL A 68 -11.36 -7.17 3.49
N ALA A 69 -11.64 -7.62 2.27
CA ALA A 69 -10.73 -8.43 1.47
C ALA A 69 -9.43 -7.66 1.13
N CYS A 70 -9.53 -6.41 0.70
CA CYS A 70 -8.40 -5.51 0.43
C CYS A 70 -7.53 -5.36 1.69
N LEU A 71 -8.13 -5.03 2.84
CA LEU A 71 -7.43 -4.91 4.11
C LEU A 71 -6.71 -6.21 4.50
N LEU A 72 -7.35 -7.36 4.33
CA LEU A 72 -6.72 -8.65 4.62
C LEU A 72 -5.57 -8.96 3.65
N GLY A 73 -5.69 -8.56 2.38
CA GLY A 73 -4.63 -8.66 1.38
C GLY A 73 -3.39 -7.84 1.77
N HIS A 74 -3.56 -6.57 2.11
CA HIS A 74 -2.47 -5.72 2.61
C HIS A 74 -1.87 -6.25 3.91
N ARG A 75 -2.68 -6.74 4.86
CA ARG A 75 -2.17 -7.38 6.08
C ARG A 75 -1.33 -8.63 5.78
N ARG A 76 -1.64 -9.38 4.72
CA ARG A 76 -0.80 -10.50 4.27
C ARG A 76 0.56 -10.00 3.79
N ILE A 77 0.60 -8.96 2.96
CA ILE A 77 1.85 -8.33 2.50
C ILE A 77 2.66 -7.82 3.69
N LEU A 78 2.05 -7.09 4.63
CA LEU A 78 2.75 -6.60 5.82
C LEU A 78 3.38 -7.72 6.63
N ARG A 79 2.71 -8.88 6.79
CA ARG A 79 3.31 -10.06 7.45
C ARG A 79 4.48 -10.64 6.65
N GLN A 80 4.38 -10.65 5.32
CA GLN A 80 5.48 -11.10 4.45
C GLN A 80 6.69 -10.17 4.60
N ILE A 81 6.49 -8.85 4.61
CA ILE A 81 7.53 -7.85 4.85
C ILE A 81 8.21 -8.07 6.21
N VAL A 82 7.42 -8.19 7.29
CA VAL A 82 7.98 -8.42 8.65
C VAL A 82 8.83 -9.67 8.71
N LYS A 83 8.46 -10.72 7.96
CA LYS A 83 9.21 -11.98 7.87
C LYS A 83 10.45 -11.89 6.98
N ALA A 84 10.36 -11.16 5.86
CA ALA A 84 11.41 -11.08 4.85
C ALA A 84 12.52 -10.08 5.22
N ALA A 85 12.16 -8.99 5.92
CA ALA A 85 13.09 -7.91 6.24
C ALA A 85 14.27 -8.40 7.09
N THR A 86 15.47 -8.14 6.59
CA THR A 86 16.75 -8.54 7.24
C THR A 86 17.14 -7.58 8.36
N ASN A 87 16.68 -6.33 8.27
CA ASN A 87 16.89 -5.30 9.30
C ASN A 87 15.68 -4.35 9.34
N ASN A 88 15.69 -3.38 10.25
CA ASN A 88 14.59 -2.46 10.46
C ASN A 88 14.54 -1.30 9.45
N GLU A 89 15.63 -1.03 8.75
CA GLU A 89 15.77 0.08 7.80
C GLU A 89 15.45 -0.34 6.36
N GLU A 90 15.35 -1.65 6.11
CA GLU A 90 14.99 -2.16 4.79
C GLU A 90 13.56 -1.78 4.42
N HIS A 91 13.40 -1.16 3.25
CA HIS A 91 12.12 -0.74 2.73
C HIS A 91 11.65 -1.63 1.59
N PHE A 92 10.34 -1.80 1.54
CA PHE A 92 9.63 -2.59 0.53
C PHE A 92 8.61 -1.72 -0.16
N LEU A 93 8.56 -1.79 -1.48
CA LEU A 93 7.51 -1.17 -2.27
C LEU A 93 6.29 -2.08 -2.30
N VAL A 94 5.13 -1.54 -2.02
CA VAL A 94 3.84 -2.24 -2.12
C VAL A 94 2.99 -1.56 -3.16
N LEU A 95 2.49 -2.34 -4.12
CA LEU A 95 1.66 -1.88 -5.23
C LEU A 95 0.33 -2.65 -5.25
N GLU A 96 -0.73 -2.01 -5.72
CA GLU A 96 -1.97 -2.68 -6.12
C GLU A 96 -1.95 -2.98 -7.62
N SER A 97 -2.72 -3.97 -8.06
CA SER A 97 -2.74 -4.44 -9.46
C SER A 97 -3.25 -3.39 -10.46
N ASP A 98 -3.98 -2.37 -9.99
CA ASP A 98 -4.45 -1.24 -10.79
C ASP A 98 -3.51 -0.03 -10.78
N SER A 99 -2.42 -0.09 -10.04
CA SER A 99 -1.39 0.94 -10.05
C SER A 99 -0.78 1.11 -11.45
N LYS A 100 -0.43 2.33 -11.78
CA LYS A 100 0.32 2.67 -13.00
C LYS A 100 1.54 3.48 -12.60
N ILE A 101 2.72 2.95 -12.88
CA ILE A 101 3.98 3.69 -12.69
C ILE A 101 4.11 4.66 -13.87
N LEU A 102 3.99 5.95 -13.60
CA LEU A 102 4.06 7.01 -14.61
C LEU A 102 5.51 7.38 -14.96
N ASP A 103 6.37 7.37 -13.95
CA ASP A 103 7.79 7.68 -14.08
C ASP A 103 8.61 6.71 -13.24
N PHE A 104 9.15 5.70 -13.92
CA PHE A 104 9.98 4.69 -13.27
C PHE A 104 11.36 5.25 -12.89
N SER A 105 11.90 6.16 -13.67
CA SER A 105 13.22 6.76 -13.42
C SER A 105 13.21 7.59 -12.14
N LEU A 106 12.11 8.27 -11.87
CA LEU A 106 11.88 9.00 -10.63
C LEU A 106 11.87 8.02 -9.44
N LEU A 107 11.09 6.96 -9.53
CA LEU A 107 11.02 5.94 -8.48
C LEU A 107 12.41 5.32 -8.23
N GLU A 108 13.13 4.93 -9.28
CA GLU A 108 14.47 4.33 -9.17
C GLU A 108 15.47 5.29 -8.51
N THR A 109 15.43 6.57 -8.89
CA THR A 109 16.36 7.60 -8.38
C THR A 109 16.10 7.92 -6.91
N TYR A 110 14.84 8.05 -6.52
CA TYR A 110 14.48 8.59 -5.21
C TYR A 110 14.02 7.56 -4.18
N PHE A 111 13.86 6.30 -4.56
CA PHE A 111 13.39 5.27 -3.62
C PHE A 111 14.29 5.17 -2.38
N GLU A 112 15.59 5.00 -2.56
CA GLU A 112 16.53 4.84 -1.45
C GLU A 112 16.69 6.14 -0.62
N PRO A 113 16.90 7.34 -1.22
CA PRO A 113 16.95 8.59 -0.47
C PRO A 113 15.68 8.88 0.36
N ILE A 114 14.51 8.63 -0.20
CA ILE A 114 13.23 8.82 0.48
C ILE A 114 13.05 7.78 1.59
N SER A 115 13.39 6.53 1.35
CA SER A 115 13.31 5.46 2.33
C SER A 115 14.20 5.69 3.56
N LYS A 116 15.32 6.39 3.41
CA LYS A 116 16.18 6.80 4.54
C LYS A 116 15.58 7.92 5.40
N GLN A 117 14.58 8.65 4.88
CA GLN A 117 13.96 9.79 5.57
C GLN A 117 12.61 9.45 6.20
N PHE A 118 11.89 8.48 5.63
CA PHE A 118 10.49 8.21 5.99
C PHE A 118 10.25 6.71 6.19
N ASP A 119 9.69 6.35 7.31
CA ASP A 119 9.31 4.95 7.64
C ASP A 119 8.19 4.41 6.73
N ILE A 120 7.34 5.30 6.24
CA ILE A 120 6.32 5.03 5.21
C ILE A 120 6.26 6.23 4.26
N PHE A 121 6.14 5.95 2.96
CA PHE A 121 6.00 6.99 1.94
C PHE A 121 5.00 6.55 0.87
N PHE A 122 4.09 7.46 0.49
CA PHE A 122 3.09 7.22 -0.57
C PHE A 122 3.62 7.75 -1.89
N TRP A 123 3.78 6.86 -2.86
CA TRP A 123 4.28 7.16 -4.21
C TRP A 123 3.20 7.62 -5.16
N GLY A 124 1.95 7.52 -4.75
CA GLY A 124 0.80 7.93 -5.53
C GLY A 124 -0.41 8.28 -4.68
N ALA A 125 -1.38 8.91 -5.32
CA ALA A 125 -2.66 9.26 -4.72
C ALA A 125 -3.77 9.13 -5.77
N TRP A 126 -5.03 9.12 -5.32
CA TRP A 126 -6.19 9.12 -6.22
C TRP A 126 -6.10 10.31 -7.19
N GLU A 127 -6.09 10.03 -8.49
CA GLU A 127 -5.98 11.05 -9.56
C GLU A 127 -4.80 12.04 -9.36
N GLY A 128 -3.76 11.66 -8.62
CA GLY A 128 -2.65 12.54 -8.31
C GLY A 128 -2.95 13.65 -7.28
N ASN A 129 -4.12 13.62 -6.64
CA ASN A 129 -4.62 14.69 -5.77
C ASN A 129 -4.26 14.50 -4.30
N ALA A 130 -2.97 14.35 -3.96
CA ALA A 130 -2.54 14.45 -2.58
C ALA A 130 -2.30 15.91 -2.19
N LYS A 131 -2.82 16.31 -1.02
CA LYS A 131 -2.47 17.61 -0.42
C LYS A 131 -1.45 17.40 0.67
N ILE A 132 -0.40 18.20 0.66
CA ILE A 132 0.65 18.19 1.68
C ILE A 132 0.59 19.46 2.54
N LYS A 133 1.06 19.35 3.78
CA LYS A 133 1.18 20.50 4.69
C LYS A 133 2.26 21.43 4.15
N ARG A 134 1.92 22.70 3.89
CA ARG A 134 2.87 23.69 3.34
C ARG A 134 4.13 23.85 4.20
N SER A 135 4.02 23.82 5.52
CA SER A 135 5.13 23.94 6.46
C SER A 135 6.09 22.74 6.45
N LYS A 136 5.70 21.62 5.81
CA LYS A 136 6.47 20.37 5.70
C LYS A 136 6.80 20.01 4.24
N ALA A 137 6.46 20.91 3.33
CA ALA A 137 6.73 20.72 1.91
C ALA A 137 8.20 20.99 1.62
N GLN A 138 8.83 20.12 0.85
CA GLN A 138 10.18 20.26 0.33
C GLN A 138 10.22 19.89 -1.14
N VAL A 139 10.97 20.65 -1.92
CA VAL A 139 11.18 20.35 -3.33
C VAL A 139 12.14 19.18 -3.44
N LEU A 140 11.74 18.14 -4.14
CA LEU A 140 12.56 16.96 -4.38
C LEU A 140 13.53 17.21 -5.53
N ASP A 141 12.97 17.69 -6.65
CA ASP A 141 13.69 18.31 -7.78
C ASP A 141 12.78 19.40 -8.36
N GLY A 142 13.19 20.11 -9.39
CA GLY A 142 12.43 21.26 -9.91
C GLY A 142 10.95 21.02 -10.25
N ASN A 143 10.52 19.77 -10.35
CA ASN A 143 9.17 19.38 -10.77
C ASN A 143 8.33 18.71 -9.68
N TYR A 144 8.97 18.19 -8.63
CA TYR A 144 8.30 17.37 -7.63
C TYR A 144 8.45 17.96 -6.23
N THR A 145 7.36 17.92 -5.49
CA THR A 145 7.32 18.34 -4.08
C THR A 145 6.85 17.17 -3.23
N ILE A 146 7.58 16.87 -2.17
CA ILE A 146 7.23 15.87 -1.17
C ILE A 146 6.93 16.56 0.16
N GLY A 147 6.27 15.86 1.07
CA GLY A 147 5.97 16.41 2.39
C GLY A 147 4.98 15.58 3.16
N GLU A 148 4.71 16.04 4.39
CA GLU A 148 3.72 15.41 5.24
C GLU A 148 2.31 15.59 4.65
N PRO A 149 1.59 14.50 4.36
CA PRO A 149 0.28 14.61 3.72
C PRO A 149 -0.80 15.10 4.70
N LEU A 150 -1.80 15.76 4.16
CA LEU A 150 -3.07 15.91 4.86
C LEU A 150 -3.82 14.57 4.76
N LEU A 151 -3.75 13.77 5.82
CA LEU A 151 -4.20 12.37 5.84
C LEU A 151 -5.65 12.18 5.38
N GLN A 152 -6.53 13.17 5.60
CA GLN A 152 -7.91 13.14 5.09
C GLN A 152 -8.02 13.26 3.56
N THR A 153 -6.93 13.53 2.87
CA THR A 153 -6.89 13.64 1.40
C THR A 153 -6.14 12.50 0.72
N ILE A 154 -5.57 11.58 1.49
CA ILE A 154 -4.99 10.35 0.96
C ILE A 154 -6.09 9.31 0.92
N TYR A 155 -6.46 8.94 -0.29
CA TYR A 155 -7.31 7.80 -0.59
C TYR A 155 -6.51 6.86 -1.49
N CYS A 156 -6.72 5.56 -1.32
CA CYS A 156 -6.11 4.48 -2.06
C CYS A 156 -4.66 4.15 -1.67
N ALA A 157 -4.40 2.88 -1.64
CA ALA A 157 -3.10 2.29 -1.35
C ALA A 157 -2.35 1.89 -2.63
N TYR A 158 -2.49 2.66 -3.72
CA TYR A 158 -1.94 2.33 -5.04
C TYR A 158 -0.45 2.02 -5.05
N GLY A 159 0.32 2.76 -4.25
CA GLY A 159 1.75 2.53 -4.13
C GLY A 159 2.31 3.22 -2.89
N TYR A 160 2.94 2.45 -2.02
CA TYR A 160 3.64 2.97 -0.86
C TYR A 160 4.90 2.15 -0.57
N SER A 161 5.92 2.80 0.00
CA SER A 161 7.07 2.11 0.57
C SER A 161 6.99 2.10 2.08
N ILE A 162 7.46 1.03 2.73
CA ILE A 162 7.33 0.82 4.16
C ILE A 162 8.47 -0.05 4.69
N ASN A 163 8.94 0.26 5.90
CA ASN A 163 9.90 -0.56 6.62
C ASN A 163 9.22 -1.56 7.57
N LYS A 164 10.04 -2.45 8.16
CA LYS A 164 9.56 -3.50 9.08
C LYS A 164 8.87 -2.96 10.34
N PRO A 165 9.41 -1.95 11.09
CA PRO A 165 8.75 -1.43 12.28
C PRO A 165 7.36 -0.87 11.99
N THR A 166 7.22 -0.12 10.89
CA THR A 166 5.93 0.46 10.49
C THR A 166 4.96 -0.61 10.02
N ALA A 167 5.43 -1.63 9.31
CA ALA A 167 4.61 -2.78 8.95
C ALA A 167 4.05 -3.51 10.19
N GLN A 168 4.88 -3.70 11.23
CA GLN A 168 4.43 -4.26 12.51
C GLN A 168 3.41 -3.36 13.20
N TYR A 169 3.65 -2.05 13.20
CA TYR A 169 2.72 -1.07 13.76
C TYR A 169 1.36 -1.13 13.05
N LEU A 170 1.33 -1.08 11.71
CA LEU A 170 0.09 -1.16 10.94
C LEU A 170 -0.64 -2.49 11.15
N LEU A 171 0.07 -3.61 11.27
CA LEU A 171 -0.53 -4.90 11.61
C LEU A 171 -1.24 -4.87 12.95
N LYS A 172 -0.67 -4.20 13.95
CA LYS A 172 -1.26 -4.03 15.28
C LYS A 172 -2.49 -3.13 15.23
N GLN A 173 -2.38 -1.96 14.57
CA GLN A 173 -3.48 -0.99 14.47
C GLN A 173 -4.67 -1.56 13.68
N SER A 174 -4.41 -2.24 12.57
CA SER A 174 -5.44 -2.86 11.73
C SER A 174 -5.97 -4.22 12.25
N ALA A 175 -5.56 -4.65 13.45
CA ALA A 175 -6.03 -5.91 14.03
C ALA A 175 -7.54 -5.89 14.29
N LYS A 176 -8.08 -4.74 14.67
CA LYS A 176 -9.52 -4.51 14.79
C LYS A 176 -10.03 -3.95 13.46
N ILE A 177 -10.42 -4.83 12.56
CA ILE A 177 -10.94 -4.44 11.25
C ILE A 177 -12.21 -3.61 11.44
N SER A 178 -12.12 -2.32 11.18
CA SER A 178 -13.22 -1.36 11.34
C SER A 178 -13.35 -0.38 10.19
N THR A 179 -12.27 -0.20 9.41
CA THR A 179 -12.19 0.78 8.33
C THR A 179 -11.42 0.21 7.16
N PRO A 180 -11.65 0.73 5.93
CA PRO A 180 -10.86 0.37 4.76
C PRO A 180 -9.36 0.64 5.00
N PHE A 181 -8.50 -0.17 4.36
CA PHE A 181 -7.05 -0.04 4.53
C PHE A 181 -6.51 1.28 4.00
N ASP A 182 -7.09 1.80 2.95
CA ASP A 182 -6.70 3.04 2.28
C ASP A 182 -7.05 4.32 3.05
N ILE A 183 -7.76 4.21 4.18
CA ILE A 183 -8.00 5.33 5.09
C ILE A 183 -6.91 5.36 6.17
N PHE A 184 -5.69 5.65 5.76
CA PHE A 184 -4.50 5.60 6.61
C PHE A 184 -4.56 6.46 7.87
N LYS A 185 -5.30 7.59 7.86
CA LYS A 185 -5.47 8.46 9.04
C LYS A 185 -5.98 7.75 10.29
N GLN A 186 -6.47 6.54 10.16
CA GLN A 186 -6.98 5.74 11.27
C GLN A 186 -5.93 4.77 11.82
N PHE A 187 -4.82 4.62 11.12
CA PHE A 187 -3.74 3.70 11.49
C PHE A 187 -2.46 4.42 11.91
N ILE A 188 -2.29 5.69 11.54
CA ILE A 188 -1.09 6.51 11.81
C ILE A 188 -1.41 7.83 12.50
#